data_82fe1de7d587303145fc3df8896d1045
#
_entry.id   82fe1de7d587303145fc3df8896d1045
#
_cell.length_a   1.000
_cell.length_b   1.000
_cell.length_c   1.000
_cell.angle_alpha   90.00
_cell.angle_beta   90.00
_cell.angle_gamma   90.00
#
_symmetry.space_group_name_H-M   'P 1'
#
loop_
_entity.id
_entity.type
_entity.pdbx_description
1 polymer ?
#
loop_
_entity_poly.entity_id
_entity_poly.type
_entity_poly.pdbx_seq_one_letter_code
_entity_poly.pdbx_strand_id
1 'polypeptide(L)'
;MTQKNLCLYFQIHQPTRLRLYRFFDIGKDSHYYDDFTNRTILKRVADLCYLPMNKLLLELINQHKGAFKVAFSISGSALEQFERYAPEVIDSFRKLADTGCAEFLCETYYHSLASLASEPEFKHQVLKHKAAIEHYFGVTPVTFRNTELIYSDNIGAQVYDMGFHTMLTEGAKHILAWRSPDFVYSDDRQTRLKLLLRNYSLSDDIAFRFSDRSWAEWPLTAEKYLGWLKNDINTSAGDVINLFMDYETFGEHQNAASGIFDFMKYLPETILNDGTFRFSTPSEVAKACKPVSSLEVPEPISWADEERDVTAWLGNELQQEAYNKLYAQYEKLALVNDPALYNDFGHLQESDHFYYMCTKFFSDGEVHKYFNPYDTPYEAFINYMNVLSDFIIRVDEEYSATVAKFATSENQETEKKKPAKKAEPAENKKTKTTLASEKTVKAAKKSAGKAVKPEAAKEKKNSKPAVKKAVKKKSE
;
A
#
# COMPACT_ATOMS: atom_id res chain seq x y z
N MET A 1 16.53 -20.58 30.38
CA MET A 1 16.15 -20.60 28.95
C MET A 1 16.24 -19.20 28.44
N THR A 2 16.65 -19.01 27.19
CA THR A 2 16.63 -17.68 26.55
C THR A 2 15.17 -17.30 26.29
N GLN A 3 14.76 -16.09 26.67
CA GLN A 3 13.41 -15.59 26.41
C GLN A 3 13.17 -15.53 24.89
N LYS A 4 11.96 -15.86 24.46
CA LYS A 4 11.49 -15.73 23.10
C LYS A 4 11.01 -14.29 22.83
N ASN A 5 10.99 -13.88 21.58
CA ASN A 5 10.53 -12.53 21.23
C ASN A 5 9.02 -12.54 20.95
N LEU A 6 8.32 -11.52 21.41
CA LEU A 6 6.95 -11.23 21.04
C LEU A 6 6.94 -9.82 20.43
N CYS A 7 6.53 -9.71 19.19
CA CYS A 7 6.48 -8.47 18.45
C CYS A 7 5.02 -8.06 18.23
N LEU A 8 4.63 -6.90 18.77
CA LEU A 8 3.32 -6.28 18.53
C LEU A 8 3.50 -5.15 17.53
N TYR A 9 2.82 -5.24 16.41
CA TYR A 9 2.82 -4.21 15.37
C TYR A 9 1.38 -3.82 15.02
N PHE A 10 1.17 -2.52 14.86
CA PHE A 10 -0.12 -1.92 14.54
C PHE A 10 -0.03 -1.06 13.28
N GLN A 11 -0.94 -1.34 12.34
CA GLN A 11 -1.18 -0.50 11.16
C GLN A 11 -2.16 0.60 11.50
N ILE A 12 -1.88 1.81 11.07
CA ILE A 12 -2.79 2.96 11.13
C ILE A 12 -2.94 3.53 9.72
N HIS A 13 -4.13 3.42 9.19
CA HIS A 13 -4.48 4.03 7.91
C HIS A 13 -5.91 4.59 7.95
N GLN A 14 -6.10 5.77 7.35
CA GLN A 14 -7.40 6.35 7.09
C GLN A 14 -7.40 6.85 5.66
N PRO A 15 -8.23 6.24 4.77
CA PRO A 15 -8.29 6.65 3.38
C PRO A 15 -8.89 8.03 3.20
N THR A 16 -8.46 8.72 2.16
CA THR A 16 -9.02 10.00 1.74
C THR A 16 -10.23 9.74 0.85
N ARG A 17 -11.40 9.70 1.44
CA ARG A 17 -12.66 9.36 0.76
C ARG A 17 -13.02 10.39 -0.28
N LEU A 18 -13.41 9.92 -1.46
CA LEU A 18 -13.90 10.75 -2.54
C LEU A 18 -15.36 11.17 -2.28
N ARG A 19 -15.70 12.42 -2.59
CA ARG A 19 -17.09 12.86 -2.61
C ARG A 19 -17.85 12.18 -3.76
N LEU A 20 -19.18 12.23 -3.71
CA LEU A 20 -19.98 11.84 -4.86
C LEU A 20 -19.67 12.79 -6.03
N TYR A 21 -18.96 12.27 -7.04
CA TYR A 21 -18.51 12.99 -8.23
C TYR A 21 -19.25 12.48 -9.46
N ARG A 22 -20.06 13.32 -10.06
CA ARG A 22 -20.94 12.93 -11.17
C ARG A 22 -20.26 13.21 -12.51
N PHE A 23 -20.71 12.52 -13.54
CA PHE A 23 -20.27 12.76 -14.92
C PHE A 23 -20.32 14.24 -15.33
N PHE A 24 -21.35 14.98 -14.89
CA PHE A 24 -21.50 16.41 -15.19
C PHE A 24 -20.58 17.34 -14.41
N ASP A 25 -19.84 16.84 -13.44
CA ASP A 25 -18.84 17.59 -12.68
C ASP A 25 -17.48 17.61 -13.40
N ILE A 26 -17.25 16.69 -14.33
CA ILE A 26 -16.02 16.56 -15.11
C ILE A 26 -15.77 17.86 -15.90
N GLY A 27 -14.54 18.40 -15.78
CA GLY A 27 -14.11 19.66 -16.39
C GLY A 27 -14.66 20.92 -15.72
N LYS A 28 -15.27 20.82 -14.54
CA LYS A 28 -15.88 21.97 -13.83
C LYS A 28 -15.41 22.17 -12.41
N ASP A 29 -15.08 21.08 -11.71
CA ASP A 29 -14.73 21.12 -10.29
C ASP A 29 -13.69 20.05 -10.00
N SER A 30 -12.51 20.48 -9.62
CA SER A 30 -11.37 19.61 -9.30
C SER A 30 -11.29 19.26 -7.80
N HIS A 31 -12.29 19.56 -7.02
CA HIS A 31 -12.34 19.15 -5.61
C HIS A 31 -12.96 17.76 -5.50
N TYR A 32 -12.11 16.75 -5.28
CA TYR A 32 -12.51 15.33 -5.31
C TYR A 32 -12.92 14.76 -3.96
N TYR A 33 -12.56 15.40 -2.85
CA TYR A 33 -12.58 14.80 -1.51
C TYR A 33 -13.81 15.14 -0.70
N ASP A 34 -14.30 14.19 0.10
CA ASP A 34 -15.38 14.39 1.09
C ASP A 34 -14.78 14.81 2.45
N ASP A 35 -14.44 16.09 2.57
CA ASP A 35 -13.87 16.65 3.80
C ASP A 35 -14.76 16.46 5.02
N PHE A 36 -16.08 16.47 4.85
CA PHE A 36 -17.01 16.29 5.97
C PHE A 36 -16.97 14.86 6.51
N THR A 37 -17.06 13.87 5.63
CA THR A 37 -17.01 12.44 6.01
C THR A 37 -15.65 12.08 6.54
N ASN A 38 -14.56 12.50 5.88
CA ASN A 38 -13.19 12.27 6.34
C ASN A 38 -12.96 12.81 7.75
N ARG A 39 -13.35 14.05 8.01
CA ARG A 39 -13.26 14.68 9.33
C ARG A 39 -14.10 13.96 10.38
N THR A 40 -15.33 13.58 10.03
CA THR A 40 -16.28 12.95 10.97
C THR A 40 -15.79 11.58 11.40
N ILE A 41 -15.37 10.76 10.45
CA ILE A 41 -14.85 9.41 10.73
C ILE A 41 -13.55 9.51 11.51
N LEU A 42 -12.60 10.35 11.06
CA LEU A 42 -11.33 10.48 11.75
C LEU A 42 -11.49 10.89 13.22
N LYS A 43 -12.34 11.88 13.50
CA LYS A 43 -12.58 12.31 14.89
C LYS A 43 -13.18 11.18 15.74
N ARG A 44 -14.15 10.45 15.19
CA ARG A 44 -14.73 9.30 15.86
C ARG A 44 -13.67 8.25 16.20
N VAL A 45 -12.84 7.87 15.23
CA VAL A 45 -11.79 6.88 15.43
C VAL A 45 -10.71 7.40 16.39
N ALA A 46 -10.37 8.68 16.32
CA ALA A 46 -9.44 9.31 17.27
C ALA A 46 -9.93 9.18 18.71
N ASP A 47 -11.22 9.47 18.95
CA ASP A 47 -11.85 9.41 20.29
C ASP A 47 -12.03 7.97 20.79
N LEU A 48 -12.39 7.04 19.93
CA LEU A 48 -12.69 5.64 20.32
C LEU A 48 -11.45 4.75 20.38
N CYS A 49 -10.46 5.00 19.52
CA CYS A 49 -9.27 4.14 19.35
C CYS A 49 -7.98 4.88 19.69
N TYR A 50 -7.53 5.83 18.85
CA TYR A 50 -6.15 6.32 18.89
C TYR A 50 -5.77 6.98 20.23
N LEU A 51 -6.56 7.90 20.73
CA LEU A 51 -6.25 8.62 21.98
C LEU A 51 -6.33 7.71 23.21
N PRO A 52 -7.39 6.92 23.42
CA PRO A 52 -7.44 6.03 24.60
C PRO A 52 -6.38 4.92 24.55
N MET A 53 -6.12 4.36 23.35
CA MET A 53 -5.12 3.30 23.23
C MET A 53 -3.70 3.83 23.38
N ASN A 54 -3.35 4.98 22.78
CA ASN A 54 -2.04 5.62 22.99
C ASN A 54 -1.79 5.96 24.46
N LYS A 55 -2.83 6.42 25.17
CA LYS A 55 -2.75 6.67 26.61
C LYS A 55 -2.44 5.36 27.38
N LEU A 56 -3.16 4.29 27.07
CA LEU A 56 -2.96 2.98 27.69
C LEU A 56 -1.55 2.46 27.42
N LEU A 57 -1.08 2.50 26.17
CA LEU A 57 0.26 2.05 25.80
C LEU A 57 1.36 2.83 26.54
N LEU A 58 1.20 4.16 26.63
CA LEU A 58 2.14 5.00 27.37
C LEU A 58 2.19 4.65 28.87
N GLU A 59 1.02 4.39 29.48
CA GLU A 59 0.92 3.93 30.86
C GLU A 59 1.62 2.58 31.05
N LEU A 60 1.40 1.61 30.14
CA LEU A 60 2.03 0.30 30.18
C LEU A 60 3.55 0.35 29.99
N ILE A 61 4.05 1.15 29.05
CA ILE A 61 5.49 1.34 28.85
C ILE A 61 6.14 1.88 30.13
N ASN A 62 5.53 2.88 30.75
CA ASN A 62 6.04 3.46 31.99
C ASN A 62 5.95 2.49 33.17
N GLN A 63 4.82 1.78 33.34
CA GLN A 63 4.61 0.78 34.38
C GLN A 63 5.65 -0.33 34.31
N HIS A 64 5.95 -0.84 33.14
CA HIS A 64 6.89 -1.91 32.89
C HIS A 64 8.34 -1.43 32.61
N LYS A 65 8.62 -0.14 32.86
CA LYS A 65 9.96 0.47 32.76
C LYS A 65 10.68 0.16 31.44
N GLY A 66 9.94 0.21 30.32
CA GLY A 66 10.47 -0.06 29.00
C GLY A 66 10.62 -1.54 28.61
N ALA A 67 10.18 -2.48 29.46
CA ALA A 67 10.14 -3.90 29.10
C ALA A 67 8.98 -4.22 28.13
N PHE A 68 7.94 -3.39 28.08
CA PHE A 68 6.87 -3.46 27.10
C PHE A 68 7.18 -2.56 25.91
N LYS A 69 7.10 -3.11 24.69
CA LYS A 69 7.45 -2.45 23.44
C LYS A 69 6.43 -2.75 22.37
N VAL A 70 6.24 -1.81 21.44
CA VAL A 70 5.30 -1.91 20.33
C VAL A 70 5.92 -1.31 19.05
N ALA A 71 5.27 -1.54 17.93
CA ALA A 71 5.66 -0.93 16.65
C ALA A 71 4.42 -0.45 15.88
N PHE A 72 4.61 0.61 15.08
CA PHE A 72 3.55 1.23 14.29
C PHE A 72 4.01 1.50 12.87
N SER A 73 3.11 1.39 11.89
CA SER A 73 3.21 2.20 10.70
C SER A 73 1.96 3.10 10.58
N ILE A 74 2.17 4.34 10.18
CA ILE A 74 1.12 5.35 10.07
C ILE A 74 1.23 5.93 8.68
N SER A 75 0.26 5.66 7.81
CA SER A 75 0.32 6.16 6.43
C SER A 75 0.37 7.68 6.37
N GLY A 76 0.98 8.23 5.31
CA GLY A 76 1.01 9.66 5.07
C GLY A 76 -0.39 10.27 4.95
N SER A 77 -1.32 9.56 4.29
CA SER A 77 -2.73 9.97 4.23
C SER A 77 -3.37 10.10 5.61
N ALA A 78 -3.05 9.21 6.54
CA ALA A 78 -3.53 9.32 7.93
C ALA A 78 -2.86 10.51 8.64
N LEU A 79 -1.55 10.72 8.47
CA LEU A 79 -0.82 11.85 9.05
C LEU A 79 -1.38 13.20 8.58
N GLU A 80 -1.66 13.35 7.28
CA GLU A 80 -2.29 14.56 6.73
C GLU A 80 -3.68 14.83 7.35
N GLN A 81 -4.48 13.77 7.51
CA GLN A 81 -5.79 13.88 8.15
C GLN A 81 -5.67 14.19 9.65
N PHE A 82 -4.70 13.61 10.36
CA PHE A 82 -4.43 13.96 11.77
C PHE A 82 -4.05 15.42 11.89
N GLU A 83 -3.10 15.91 11.08
CA GLU A 83 -2.68 17.29 11.12
C GLU A 83 -3.86 18.26 10.90
N ARG A 84 -4.74 17.92 9.95
CA ARG A 84 -5.87 18.76 9.58
C ARG A 84 -7.04 18.71 10.58
N TYR A 85 -7.34 17.55 11.16
CA TYR A 85 -8.59 17.33 11.88
C TYR A 85 -8.44 16.93 13.35
N ALA A 86 -7.32 16.33 13.75
CA ALA A 86 -7.07 15.81 15.10
C ALA A 86 -5.56 15.85 15.47
N PRO A 87 -4.93 17.05 15.51
CA PRO A 87 -3.49 17.17 15.75
C PRO A 87 -3.05 16.59 17.11
N GLU A 88 -3.95 16.49 18.09
CA GLU A 88 -3.73 15.83 19.38
C GLU A 88 -3.35 14.35 19.25
N VAL A 89 -3.75 13.68 18.15
CA VAL A 89 -3.36 12.29 17.87
C VAL A 89 -1.86 12.23 17.55
N ILE A 90 -1.34 13.17 16.73
CA ILE A 90 0.11 13.26 16.45
C ILE A 90 0.89 13.45 17.76
N ASP A 91 0.43 14.36 18.62
CA ASP A 91 1.08 14.62 19.91
C ASP A 91 1.07 13.39 20.83
N SER A 92 0.03 12.57 20.76
CA SER A 92 -0.06 11.34 21.53
C SER A 92 0.92 10.27 21.04
N PHE A 93 1.10 10.13 19.71
CA PHE A 93 2.13 9.24 19.12
C PHE A 93 3.55 9.75 19.37
N ARG A 94 3.76 11.08 19.36
CA ARG A 94 5.06 11.66 19.68
C ARG A 94 5.51 11.29 21.10
N LYS A 95 4.59 11.29 22.08
CA LYS A 95 4.88 10.82 23.44
C LYS A 95 5.29 9.36 23.49
N LEU A 96 4.74 8.50 22.63
CA LEU A 96 5.17 7.11 22.50
C LEU A 96 6.56 7.01 21.87
N ALA A 97 6.83 7.79 20.84
CA ALA A 97 8.16 7.85 20.21
C ALA A 97 9.25 8.28 21.20
N ASP A 98 8.98 9.29 22.04
CA ASP A 98 9.90 9.82 23.06
C ASP A 98 10.30 8.80 24.11
N THR A 99 9.51 7.72 24.30
CA THR A 99 9.87 6.64 25.22
C THR A 99 11.01 5.76 24.74
N GLY A 100 11.27 5.75 23.42
CA GLY A 100 12.20 4.79 22.78
C GLY A 100 11.72 3.33 22.80
N CYS A 101 10.46 3.08 23.21
CA CYS A 101 9.84 1.76 23.27
C CYS A 101 8.83 1.51 22.15
N ALA A 102 8.60 2.50 21.29
CA ALA A 102 7.76 2.41 20.13
C ALA A 102 8.61 2.59 18.85
N GLU A 103 8.62 1.59 17.97
CA GLU A 103 9.28 1.68 16.67
C GLU A 103 8.28 2.15 15.62
N PHE A 104 8.63 3.19 14.85
CA PHE A 104 7.85 3.67 13.70
C PHE A 104 8.46 3.15 12.41
N LEU A 105 7.66 2.42 11.64
CA LEU A 105 8.07 1.78 10.41
C LEU A 105 7.88 2.73 9.21
N CYS A 106 8.54 2.41 8.11
CA CYS A 106 8.28 3.03 6.82
C CYS A 106 7.29 2.21 6.00
N GLU A 107 6.46 2.89 5.21
CA GLU A 107 5.55 2.30 4.23
C GLU A 107 5.42 3.19 2.98
N THR A 108 4.51 2.89 2.04
CA THR A 108 4.13 3.82 0.97
C THR A 108 3.34 4.99 1.57
N TYR A 109 3.65 6.22 1.16
CA TYR A 109 3.05 7.42 1.76
C TYR A 109 1.53 7.42 1.70
N TYR A 110 0.97 7.07 0.55
CA TYR A 110 -0.47 7.07 0.30
C TYR A 110 -1.13 5.71 0.54
N HIS A 111 -0.47 4.79 1.22
CA HIS A 111 -0.99 3.41 1.40
C HIS A 111 -1.42 2.81 0.06
N SER A 112 -0.55 2.92 -0.93
CA SER A 112 -0.85 2.69 -2.34
C SER A 112 -0.37 1.34 -2.85
N LEU A 113 -0.86 0.95 -4.02
CA LEU A 113 -0.39 -0.23 -4.76
C LEU A 113 0.83 0.08 -5.65
N ALA A 114 1.55 1.18 -5.42
CA ALA A 114 2.68 1.62 -6.25
C ALA A 114 3.77 0.56 -6.41
N SER A 115 3.99 -0.29 -5.39
CA SER A 115 4.95 -1.40 -5.45
C SER A 115 4.65 -2.44 -6.52
N LEU A 116 3.40 -2.51 -7.00
CA LEU A 116 2.95 -3.40 -8.07
C LEU A 116 2.94 -2.72 -9.45
N ALA A 117 3.00 -1.37 -9.49
CA ALA A 117 2.78 -0.59 -10.69
C ALA A 117 4.05 0.04 -11.25
N SER A 118 4.82 0.72 -10.39
CA SER A 118 5.90 1.61 -10.82
C SER A 118 6.98 1.70 -9.76
N GLU A 119 8.15 1.15 -10.04
CA GLU A 119 9.30 1.22 -9.14
C GLU A 119 9.71 2.67 -8.79
N PRO A 120 9.76 3.63 -9.74
CA PRO A 120 10.09 5.01 -9.40
C PRO A 120 9.05 5.67 -8.49
N GLU A 121 7.75 5.44 -8.71
CA GLU A 121 6.68 5.95 -7.87
C GLU A 121 6.71 5.31 -6.48
N PHE A 122 6.90 4.00 -6.41
CA PHE A 122 7.07 3.29 -5.15
C PHE A 122 8.20 3.89 -4.32
N LYS A 123 9.38 4.06 -4.93
CA LYS A 123 10.53 4.69 -4.28
C LYS A 123 10.24 6.13 -3.83
N HIS A 124 9.56 6.92 -4.67
CA HIS A 124 9.18 8.29 -4.33
C HIS A 124 8.32 8.32 -3.06
N GLN A 125 7.26 7.50 -3.00
CA GLN A 125 6.37 7.44 -1.85
C GLN A 125 7.08 6.95 -0.57
N VAL A 126 7.96 5.95 -0.68
CA VAL A 126 8.75 5.47 0.47
C VAL A 126 9.66 6.57 1.02
N LEU A 127 10.33 7.32 0.16
CA LEU A 127 11.19 8.44 0.59
C LEU A 127 10.38 9.59 1.20
N LYS A 128 9.21 9.90 0.62
CA LYS A 128 8.27 10.90 1.17
C LYS A 128 7.79 10.47 2.56
N HIS A 129 7.43 9.19 2.72
CA HIS A 129 6.96 8.66 4.00
C HIS A 129 8.07 8.67 5.06
N LYS A 130 9.27 8.25 4.70
CA LYS A 130 10.42 8.31 5.61
C LYS A 130 10.64 9.72 6.15
N ALA A 131 10.62 10.72 5.26
CA ALA A 131 10.76 12.13 5.65
C ALA A 131 9.60 12.60 6.57
N ALA A 132 8.38 12.13 6.33
CA ALA A 132 7.23 12.45 7.19
C ALA A 132 7.39 11.87 8.60
N ILE A 133 7.80 10.61 8.73
CA ILE A 133 8.06 10.00 10.05
C ILE A 133 9.17 10.74 10.80
N GLU A 134 10.26 11.11 10.12
CA GLU A 134 11.32 11.93 10.70
C GLU A 134 10.80 13.30 11.16
N HIS A 135 9.94 13.93 10.37
CA HIS A 135 9.34 15.23 10.68
C HIS A 135 8.41 15.18 11.90
N TYR A 136 7.47 14.22 11.93
CA TYR A 136 6.45 14.17 12.98
C TYR A 136 6.95 13.59 14.30
N PHE A 137 7.85 12.61 14.26
CA PHE A 137 8.24 11.82 15.43
C PHE A 137 9.73 11.88 15.76
N GLY A 138 10.56 12.54 14.95
CA GLY A 138 11.98 12.70 15.20
C GLY A 138 12.80 11.41 15.13
N VAL A 139 12.25 10.34 14.52
CA VAL A 139 12.90 9.04 14.39
C VAL A 139 13.07 8.66 12.93
N THR A 140 14.20 8.04 12.60
CA THR A 140 14.44 7.52 11.24
C THR A 140 13.98 6.06 11.15
N PRO A 141 12.98 5.75 10.30
CA PRO A 141 12.52 4.37 10.11
C PRO A 141 13.63 3.47 9.55
N VAL A 142 13.79 2.29 10.13
CA VAL A 142 14.78 1.27 9.71
C VAL A 142 14.15 -0.05 9.28
N THR A 143 12.85 -0.22 9.56
CA THR A 143 12.04 -1.37 9.16
C THR A 143 10.96 -0.92 8.18
N PHE A 144 10.66 -1.75 7.22
CA PHE A 144 9.66 -1.48 6.19
C PHE A 144 8.46 -2.41 6.31
N ARG A 145 7.27 -1.88 6.07
CA ARG A 145 6.02 -2.61 5.88
C ARG A 145 5.34 -2.07 4.65
N ASN A 146 5.12 -2.91 3.65
CA ASN A 146 4.38 -2.47 2.47
C ASN A 146 2.87 -2.45 2.73
N THR A 147 2.13 -1.62 1.99
CA THR A 147 0.68 -1.60 1.93
C THR A 147 0.13 -3.03 1.95
N GLU A 148 -0.85 -3.29 2.85
CA GLU A 148 -1.56 -4.57 2.96
C GLU A 148 -0.65 -5.79 3.17
N LEU A 149 0.54 -5.60 3.76
CA LEU A 149 1.61 -6.61 3.85
C LEU A 149 2.00 -7.22 2.49
N ILE A 150 1.74 -6.51 1.37
CA ILE A 150 2.07 -6.98 0.04
C ILE A 150 3.58 -7.19 -0.08
N TYR A 151 3.96 -8.40 -0.46
CA TYR A 151 5.35 -8.80 -0.60
C TYR A 151 5.54 -9.76 -1.79
N SER A 152 6.65 -9.60 -2.48
CA SER A 152 7.28 -10.57 -3.38
C SER A 152 8.79 -10.36 -3.34
N ASP A 153 9.56 -11.33 -3.85
CA ASP A 153 11.02 -11.23 -3.92
C ASP A 153 11.49 -9.99 -4.70
N ASN A 154 10.71 -9.57 -5.71
CA ASN A 154 10.99 -8.35 -6.45
C ASN A 154 10.80 -7.08 -5.60
N ILE A 155 9.72 -7.03 -4.82
CA ILE A 155 9.47 -5.91 -3.89
C ILE A 155 10.53 -5.91 -2.80
N GLY A 156 10.89 -7.08 -2.25
CA GLY A 156 11.95 -7.21 -1.25
C GLY A 156 13.30 -6.66 -1.74
N ALA A 157 13.68 -6.96 -2.98
CA ALA A 157 14.90 -6.43 -3.58
C ALA A 157 14.88 -4.90 -3.69
N GLN A 158 13.76 -4.32 -4.16
CA GLN A 158 13.60 -2.86 -4.23
C GLN A 158 13.68 -2.19 -2.84
N VAL A 159 13.03 -2.79 -1.83
CA VAL A 159 13.05 -2.32 -0.43
C VAL A 159 14.47 -2.34 0.13
N TYR A 160 15.22 -3.40 -0.16
CA TYR A 160 16.63 -3.48 0.25
C TYR A 160 17.48 -2.40 -0.43
N ASP A 161 17.29 -2.15 -1.71
CA ASP A 161 18.02 -1.11 -2.47
C ASP A 161 17.69 0.31 -1.97
N MET A 162 16.54 0.51 -1.32
CA MET A 162 16.19 1.74 -0.60
C MET A 162 16.84 1.84 0.80
N GLY A 163 17.61 0.84 1.24
CA GLY A 163 18.37 0.84 2.47
C GLY A 163 17.68 0.20 3.68
N PHE A 164 16.56 -0.48 3.50
CA PHE A 164 15.91 -1.24 4.55
C PHE A 164 16.47 -2.67 4.60
N HIS A 165 16.68 -3.19 5.81
CA HIS A 165 17.22 -4.54 6.02
C HIS A 165 16.24 -5.46 6.76
N THR A 166 15.05 -4.96 7.06
CA THR A 166 13.98 -5.71 7.72
C THR A 166 12.65 -5.31 7.11
N MET A 167 11.83 -6.29 6.76
CA MET A 167 10.51 -6.08 6.19
C MET A 167 9.48 -7.00 6.88
N LEU A 168 8.27 -6.48 7.11
CA LEU A 168 7.15 -7.26 7.59
C LEU A 168 6.34 -7.79 6.41
N THR A 169 5.86 -9.03 6.51
CA THR A 169 4.96 -9.63 5.51
C THR A 169 4.04 -10.66 6.16
N GLU A 170 3.14 -11.25 5.37
CA GLU A 170 2.19 -12.27 5.84
C GLU A 170 2.86 -13.65 5.95
N GLY A 171 2.44 -14.42 6.95
CA GLY A 171 2.82 -15.84 7.11
C GLY A 171 1.94 -16.76 6.26
N ALA A 172 1.88 -16.52 4.94
CA ALA A 172 0.99 -17.23 4.03
C ALA A 172 1.30 -18.74 3.98
N LYS A 173 0.30 -19.59 4.26
CA LYS A 173 0.46 -21.05 4.33
C LYS A 173 1.01 -21.67 3.05
N HIS A 174 0.56 -21.20 1.90
CA HIS A 174 0.98 -21.75 0.62
C HIS A 174 2.48 -21.48 0.31
N ILE A 175 3.03 -20.39 0.89
CA ILE A 175 4.46 -20.08 0.83
C ILE A 175 5.25 -20.85 1.89
N LEU A 176 4.73 -20.86 3.12
CA LEU A 176 5.39 -21.53 4.23
C LEU A 176 5.39 -23.05 4.10
N ALA A 177 4.34 -23.64 3.50
CA ALA A 177 4.09 -25.08 3.46
C ALA A 177 4.10 -25.69 4.88
N TRP A 178 5.12 -26.47 5.22
CA TRP A 178 5.26 -27.08 6.55
C TRP A 178 6.03 -26.22 7.56
N ARG A 179 6.58 -25.07 7.14
CA ARG A 179 7.36 -24.14 7.97
C ARG A 179 6.43 -23.31 8.85
N SER A 180 6.96 -22.79 9.98
CA SER A 180 6.23 -21.90 10.88
C SER A 180 6.55 -20.42 10.60
N PRO A 181 5.61 -19.48 10.80
CA PRO A 181 5.87 -18.05 10.79
C PRO A 181 6.72 -17.56 11.98
N ASP A 182 6.98 -18.41 12.98
CA ASP A 182 7.62 -18.03 14.26
C ASP A 182 9.15 -17.97 14.18
N PHE A 183 9.67 -17.86 12.97
CA PHE A 183 11.09 -17.67 12.71
C PHE A 183 11.32 -16.40 11.87
N VAL A 184 12.55 -15.90 11.93
CA VAL A 184 13.03 -14.90 10.98
C VAL A 184 13.48 -15.63 9.72
N TYR A 185 13.05 -15.13 8.56
CA TYR A 185 13.47 -15.61 7.25
C TYR A 185 14.30 -14.55 6.53
N SER A 186 14.86 -14.90 5.39
CA SER A 186 15.44 -13.93 4.46
C SER A 186 14.70 -13.95 3.12
N ASP A 187 14.76 -12.86 2.41
CA ASP A 187 14.36 -12.79 1.01
C ASP A 187 15.27 -13.73 0.18
N ASP A 188 14.72 -14.42 -0.84
CA ASP A 188 15.48 -15.38 -1.63
C ASP A 188 16.47 -14.70 -2.59
N ARG A 189 16.09 -13.57 -3.18
CA ARG A 189 16.95 -12.78 -4.07
C ARG A 189 17.95 -11.91 -3.31
N GLN A 190 17.50 -11.36 -2.16
CA GLN A 190 18.29 -10.46 -1.32
C GLN A 190 18.44 -11.03 0.10
N THR A 191 19.29 -12.03 0.25
CA THR A 191 19.47 -12.79 1.51
C THR A 191 19.86 -11.97 2.73
N ARG A 192 20.20 -10.69 2.56
CA ARG A 192 20.46 -9.73 3.65
C ARG A 192 19.20 -9.02 4.15
N LEU A 193 18.09 -9.03 3.39
CA LEU A 193 16.81 -8.56 3.85
C LEU A 193 16.16 -9.62 4.74
N LYS A 194 15.87 -9.26 5.98
CA LYS A 194 15.18 -10.12 6.94
C LYS A 194 13.68 -9.92 6.87
N LEU A 195 12.94 -11.03 6.86
CA LEU A 195 11.50 -11.07 6.80
C LEU A 195 10.95 -11.52 8.15
N LEU A 196 10.05 -10.72 8.72
CA LEU A 196 9.26 -11.06 9.89
C LEU A 196 7.85 -11.37 9.44
N LEU A 197 7.37 -12.57 9.72
CA LEU A 197 6.12 -13.08 9.19
C LEU A 197 5.01 -12.97 10.22
N ARG A 198 3.85 -12.46 9.80
CA ARG A 198 2.65 -12.40 10.63
C ARG A 198 2.22 -13.82 11.04
N ASN A 199 2.05 -14.05 12.33
CA ASN A 199 1.30 -15.19 12.80
C ASN A 199 -0.19 -14.82 12.75
N TYR A 200 -0.82 -15.15 11.58
CA TYR A 200 -2.17 -14.70 11.30
C TYR A 200 -3.19 -15.34 12.25
N SER A 201 -3.02 -16.59 12.61
CA SER A 201 -3.96 -17.30 13.49
C SER A 201 -4.12 -16.58 14.83
N LEU A 202 -2.98 -16.32 15.50
CA LEU A 202 -2.96 -15.61 16.78
C LEU A 202 -3.33 -14.13 16.65
N SER A 203 -2.98 -13.47 15.54
CA SER A 203 -3.36 -12.08 15.30
C SER A 203 -4.88 -11.94 15.08
N ASP A 204 -5.49 -12.85 14.31
CA ASP A 204 -6.92 -12.84 13.99
C ASP A 204 -7.79 -13.19 15.21
N ASP A 205 -7.26 -13.94 16.17
CA ASP A 205 -7.94 -14.21 17.46
C ASP A 205 -8.25 -12.92 18.23
N ILE A 206 -7.33 -11.95 18.17
CA ILE A 206 -7.54 -10.63 18.77
C ILE A 206 -8.36 -9.73 17.82
N ALA A 207 -7.97 -9.66 16.52
CA ALA A 207 -8.51 -8.70 15.60
C ALA A 207 -10.00 -8.96 15.26
N PHE A 208 -10.38 -10.23 15.06
CA PHE A 208 -11.69 -10.59 14.53
C PHE A 208 -12.56 -11.37 15.50
N ARG A 209 -11.99 -12.25 16.32
CA ARG A 209 -12.75 -13.19 17.14
C ARG A 209 -12.99 -12.71 18.59
N PHE A 210 -12.29 -11.68 19.03
CA PHE A 210 -12.27 -11.24 20.44
C PHE A 210 -13.68 -11.02 21.03
N SER A 211 -14.57 -10.34 20.32
CA SER A 211 -15.93 -10.05 20.80
C SER A 211 -17.00 -11.04 20.31
N ASP A 212 -16.63 -12.03 19.50
CA ASP A 212 -17.57 -13.05 19.02
C ASP A 212 -17.94 -14.05 20.12
N ARG A 213 -19.14 -13.87 20.70
CA ARG A 213 -19.67 -14.74 21.76
C ARG A 213 -20.00 -16.14 21.29
N SER A 214 -20.10 -16.38 19.98
CA SER A 214 -20.34 -17.70 19.41
C SER A 214 -19.05 -18.50 19.23
N TRP A 215 -17.90 -17.83 19.32
CA TRP A 215 -16.61 -18.48 19.26
C TRP A 215 -16.39 -19.41 20.47
N ALA A 216 -16.01 -20.65 20.21
CA ALA A 216 -15.84 -21.65 21.27
C ALA A 216 -14.82 -21.26 22.36
N GLU A 217 -13.88 -20.40 21.99
CA GLU A 217 -12.84 -19.91 22.88
C GLU A 217 -13.18 -18.59 23.59
N TRP A 218 -14.39 -18.04 23.36
CA TRP A 218 -14.83 -16.85 24.09
C TRP A 218 -15.10 -17.15 25.57
N PRO A 219 -14.75 -16.26 26.53
CA PRO A 219 -13.98 -15.03 26.35
C PRO A 219 -12.48 -15.29 26.25
N LEU A 220 -11.78 -14.44 25.47
CA LEU A 220 -10.32 -14.45 25.41
C LEU A 220 -9.76 -13.62 26.56
N THR A 221 -9.00 -14.27 27.48
CA THR A 221 -8.28 -13.59 28.58
C THR A 221 -6.79 -13.56 28.33
N ALA A 222 -6.06 -12.68 29.03
CA ALA A 222 -4.61 -12.57 28.89
C ALA A 222 -3.89 -13.90 29.25
N GLU A 223 -4.36 -14.61 30.27
CA GLU A 223 -3.79 -15.90 30.69
C GLU A 223 -4.04 -16.99 29.65
N LYS A 224 -5.26 -17.04 29.09
CA LYS A 224 -5.60 -17.99 28.03
C LYS A 224 -4.74 -17.75 26.82
N TYR A 225 -4.62 -16.48 26.42
CA TYR A 225 -3.82 -16.11 25.26
C TYR A 225 -2.32 -16.40 25.46
N LEU A 226 -1.77 -16.12 26.66
CA LEU A 226 -0.41 -16.55 27.03
C LEU A 226 -0.24 -18.07 26.88
N GLY A 227 -1.23 -18.85 27.29
CA GLY A 227 -1.22 -20.29 27.07
C GLY A 227 -1.08 -20.69 25.61
N TRP A 228 -1.78 -20.01 24.72
CA TRP A 228 -1.69 -20.24 23.27
C TRP A 228 -0.35 -19.81 22.70
N LEU A 229 0.17 -18.64 23.06
CA LEU A 229 1.50 -18.18 22.68
C LEU A 229 2.58 -19.20 23.07
N LYS A 230 2.51 -19.74 24.30
CA LYS A 230 3.45 -20.77 24.79
C LYS A 230 3.33 -22.09 24.03
N ASN A 231 2.10 -22.51 23.74
CA ASN A 231 1.87 -23.74 22.96
C ASN A 231 2.42 -23.58 21.54
N ASP A 232 2.16 -22.46 20.89
CA ASP A 232 2.57 -22.18 19.51
C ASP A 232 4.10 -22.15 19.39
N ILE A 233 4.78 -21.34 20.21
CA ILE A 233 6.25 -21.20 20.18
C ILE A 233 6.97 -22.49 20.59
N ASN A 234 6.39 -23.32 21.46
CA ASN A 234 6.96 -24.60 21.85
C ASN A 234 6.79 -25.65 20.74
N THR A 235 5.65 -25.64 20.04
CA THR A 235 5.37 -26.56 18.93
C THR A 235 6.24 -26.24 17.73
N SER A 236 6.39 -24.96 17.39
CA SER A 236 7.23 -24.51 16.27
C SER A 236 8.73 -24.59 16.60
N ALA A 237 9.11 -24.57 17.87
CA ALA A 237 10.46 -24.29 18.36
C ALA A 237 11.03 -22.94 17.87
N GLY A 238 10.15 -22.00 17.54
CA GLY A 238 10.47 -20.69 16.97
C GLY A 238 11.23 -19.76 17.91
N ASP A 239 11.61 -18.61 17.41
CA ASP A 239 12.35 -17.58 18.14
C ASP A 239 11.53 -16.29 18.36
N VAL A 240 10.44 -16.12 17.61
CA VAL A 240 9.59 -14.93 17.62
C VAL A 240 8.15 -15.27 17.28
N ILE A 241 7.20 -14.61 17.94
CA ILE A 241 5.81 -14.54 17.48
C ILE A 241 5.54 -13.09 17.07
N ASN A 242 5.05 -12.90 15.84
CA ASN A 242 4.72 -11.60 15.29
C ASN A 242 3.20 -11.44 15.22
N LEU A 243 2.66 -10.55 16.03
CA LEU A 243 1.23 -10.21 16.08
C LEU A 243 1.04 -8.87 15.37
N PHE A 244 0.57 -8.94 14.12
CA PHE A 244 0.36 -7.76 13.27
C PHE A 244 -1.14 -7.57 13.02
N MET A 245 -1.65 -6.38 13.27
CA MET A 245 -3.07 -6.07 13.13
C MET A 245 -3.29 -4.57 12.94
N ASP A 246 -4.49 -4.21 12.52
CA ASP A 246 -4.92 -2.82 12.48
C ASP A 246 -5.07 -2.27 13.89
N TYR A 247 -4.65 -1.03 14.08
CA TYR A 247 -4.75 -0.37 15.38
C TYR A 247 -6.20 -0.08 15.77
N GLU A 248 -7.05 0.12 14.76
CA GLU A 248 -8.49 0.29 14.88
C GLU A 248 -9.19 -0.92 15.50
N THR A 249 -8.52 -2.05 15.57
CA THR A 249 -8.95 -3.20 16.42
C THR A 249 -9.34 -2.76 17.82
N PHE A 250 -8.61 -1.82 18.42
CA PHE A 250 -8.78 -1.40 19.80
C PHE A 250 -9.68 -0.18 19.93
N GLY A 251 -10.98 -0.40 20.02
CA GLY A 251 -11.99 0.63 20.29
C GLY A 251 -12.93 0.89 19.13
N GLU A 252 -12.52 0.67 17.90
CA GLU A 252 -13.37 0.82 16.71
C GLU A 252 -13.94 -0.54 16.28
N HIS A 253 -13.13 -1.52 15.89
CA HIS A 253 -13.61 -2.84 15.49
C HIS A 253 -14.07 -3.65 16.68
N GLN A 254 -13.27 -3.69 17.75
CA GLN A 254 -13.61 -4.26 19.03
C GLN A 254 -13.89 -3.11 20.00
N ASN A 255 -15.17 -2.77 20.18
CA ASN A 255 -15.56 -1.63 20.98
C ASN A 255 -15.14 -1.78 22.46
N ALA A 256 -15.08 -0.68 23.20
CA ALA A 256 -14.63 -0.68 24.60
C ALA A 256 -15.46 -1.61 25.51
N ALA A 257 -16.76 -1.80 25.22
CA ALA A 257 -17.63 -2.69 25.99
C ALA A 257 -17.31 -4.19 25.77
N SER A 258 -16.51 -4.54 24.77
CA SER A 258 -16.03 -5.92 24.58
C SER A 258 -14.99 -6.35 25.62
N GLY A 259 -14.37 -5.38 26.33
CA GLY A 259 -13.27 -5.62 27.25
C GLY A 259 -11.88 -5.64 26.59
N ILE A 260 -11.76 -5.21 25.32
CA ILE A 260 -10.50 -5.25 24.58
C ILE A 260 -9.39 -4.40 25.23
N PHE A 261 -9.74 -3.25 25.83
CA PHE A 261 -8.79 -2.40 26.54
C PHE A 261 -8.31 -3.07 27.87
N ASP A 262 -9.21 -3.76 28.57
CA ASP A 262 -8.82 -4.51 29.76
C ASP A 262 -7.91 -5.69 29.39
N PHE A 263 -8.23 -6.40 28.32
CA PHE A 263 -7.35 -7.44 27.78
C PHE A 263 -5.97 -6.87 27.49
N MET A 264 -5.88 -5.75 26.75
CA MET A 264 -4.58 -5.13 26.43
C MET A 264 -3.86 -4.59 27.65
N LYS A 265 -4.58 -4.16 28.70
CA LYS A 265 -4.00 -3.71 29.95
C LYS A 265 -3.31 -4.83 30.71
N TYR A 266 -3.93 -6.02 30.77
CA TYR A 266 -3.41 -7.16 31.55
C TYR A 266 -2.42 -8.02 30.76
N LEU A 267 -2.48 -8.02 29.43
CA LEU A 267 -1.65 -8.89 28.59
C LEU A 267 -0.13 -8.68 28.82
N PRO A 268 0.43 -7.45 28.81
CA PRO A 268 1.86 -7.25 29.03
C PRO A 268 2.33 -7.71 30.37
N GLU A 269 1.58 -7.45 31.44
CA GLU A 269 1.91 -7.87 32.81
C GLU A 269 1.92 -9.40 32.92
N THR A 270 0.91 -10.07 32.38
CA THR A 270 0.79 -11.54 32.36
C THR A 270 1.98 -12.17 31.63
N ILE A 271 2.37 -11.64 30.48
CA ILE A 271 3.49 -12.15 29.67
C ILE A 271 4.83 -11.91 30.35
N LEU A 272 5.07 -10.72 30.89
CA LEU A 272 6.34 -10.36 31.54
C LEU A 272 6.55 -11.15 32.87
N ASN A 273 5.47 -11.39 33.62
CA ASN A 273 5.53 -12.17 34.87
C ASN A 273 5.81 -13.65 34.59
N ASP A 274 5.33 -14.22 33.50
CA ASP A 274 5.64 -15.61 33.12
C ASP A 274 7.11 -15.79 32.72
N GLY A 275 7.68 -14.79 32.05
CA GLY A 275 9.10 -14.74 31.66
C GLY A 275 9.49 -15.62 30.48
N THR A 276 8.56 -16.29 29.79
CA THR A 276 8.83 -17.04 28.53
C THR A 276 9.17 -16.08 27.41
N PHE A 277 8.44 -14.96 27.33
CA PHE A 277 8.61 -13.96 26.28
C PHE A 277 9.18 -12.65 26.80
N ARG A 278 9.81 -11.92 25.90
CA ARG A 278 10.09 -10.49 26.01
C ARG A 278 9.45 -9.75 24.86
N PHE A 279 8.97 -8.55 25.09
CA PHE A 279 8.52 -7.68 24.02
C PHE A 279 9.73 -7.11 23.27
N SER A 280 9.68 -7.17 21.94
CA SER A 280 10.74 -6.67 21.07
C SER A 280 10.14 -5.95 19.88
N THR A 281 10.77 -4.88 19.46
CA THR A 281 10.41 -4.22 18.20
C THR A 281 10.92 -5.02 16.99
N PRO A 282 10.38 -4.83 15.78
CA PRO A 282 10.85 -5.51 14.58
C PRO A 282 12.36 -5.39 14.34
N SER A 283 12.93 -4.20 14.52
CA SER A 283 14.37 -4.00 14.37
C SER A 283 15.20 -4.72 15.44
N GLU A 284 14.68 -4.86 16.65
CA GLU A 284 15.33 -5.64 17.73
C GLU A 284 15.29 -7.13 17.44
N VAL A 285 14.14 -7.65 16.96
CA VAL A 285 14.03 -9.04 16.50
C VAL A 285 15.02 -9.32 15.39
N ALA A 286 15.07 -8.45 14.39
CA ALA A 286 16.00 -8.59 13.28
C ALA A 286 17.48 -8.55 13.71
N LYS A 287 17.83 -7.81 14.75
CA LYS A 287 19.18 -7.81 15.32
C LYS A 287 19.49 -9.08 16.13
N ALA A 288 18.51 -9.58 16.88
CA ALA A 288 18.70 -10.70 17.80
C ALA A 288 18.67 -12.07 17.10
N CYS A 289 17.82 -12.22 16.07
CA CYS A 289 17.58 -13.51 15.41
C CYS A 289 18.28 -13.56 14.03
N LYS A 290 18.79 -14.75 13.71
CA LYS A 290 19.32 -15.05 12.39
C LYS A 290 18.23 -15.69 11.52
N PRO A 291 18.18 -15.42 10.20
CA PRO A 291 17.30 -16.16 9.33
C PRO A 291 17.58 -17.66 9.36
N VAL A 292 16.52 -18.46 9.42
CA VAL A 292 16.63 -19.92 9.42
C VAL A 292 16.72 -20.48 7.99
N SER A 293 16.13 -19.78 7.03
CA SER A 293 16.23 -20.08 5.59
C SER A 293 15.74 -18.87 4.77
N SER A 294 15.92 -18.90 3.45
CA SER A 294 15.23 -18.00 2.55
C SER A 294 13.78 -18.45 2.29
N LEU A 295 12.95 -17.48 1.90
CA LEU A 295 11.61 -17.70 1.37
C LEU A 295 11.59 -17.26 -0.09
N GLU A 296 11.15 -18.14 -0.97
CA GLU A 296 10.88 -17.85 -2.37
C GLU A 296 9.42 -17.43 -2.52
N VAL A 297 9.18 -16.17 -2.94
CA VAL A 297 7.86 -15.58 -3.13
C VAL A 297 7.84 -14.88 -4.49
N PRO A 298 7.71 -15.63 -5.60
CA PRO A 298 7.80 -15.09 -6.96
C PRO A 298 6.62 -14.20 -7.32
N GLU A 299 5.42 -14.50 -6.79
CA GLU A 299 4.19 -13.74 -7.01
C GLU A 299 3.79 -13.01 -5.74
N PRO A 300 3.18 -11.81 -5.85
CA PRO A 300 2.81 -11.02 -4.69
C PRO A 300 1.80 -11.71 -3.77
N ILE A 301 2.14 -11.79 -2.49
CA ILE A 301 1.23 -12.18 -1.40
C ILE A 301 0.76 -10.95 -0.63
N SER A 302 -0.32 -11.09 0.16
CA SER A 302 -0.83 -10.08 1.09
C SER A 302 -1.45 -10.73 2.31
N TRP A 303 -2.00 -9.92 3.23
CA TRP A 303 -2.76 -10.46 4.38
C TRP A 303 -4.26 -10.59 4.12
N ALA A 304 -4.75 -10.14 2.93
CA ALA A 304 -6.16 -10.15 2.61
C ALA A 304 -6.67 -11.52 2.19
N ASP A 305 -7.89 -11.82 2.59
CA ASP A 305 -8.68 -13.00 2.25
C ASP A 305 -7.99 -14.34 2.58
N GLU A 306 -8.61 -15.46 2.23
CA GLU A 306 -8.03 -16.80 2.41
C GLU A 306 -6.92 -17.08 1.39
N GLU A 307 -7.01 -16.49 0.19
CA GLU A 307 -6.05 -16.68 -0.88
C GLU A 307 -4.68 -16.09 -0.57
N ARG A 308 -4.63 -15.05 0.27
CA ARG A 308 -3.39 -14.34 0.63
C ARG A 308 -2.63 -13.86 -0.61
N ASP A 309 -3.35 -13.34 -1.61
CA ASP A 309 -2.82 -12.76 -2.84
C ASP A 309 -3.25 -11.29 -3.01
N VAL A 310 -3.16 -10.72 -4.21
CA VAL A 310 -3.55 -9.33 -4.49
C VAL A 310 -4.92 -9.20 -5.16
N THR A 311 -5.68 -10.26 -5.26
CA THR A 311 -6.98 -10.27 -5.96
C THR A 311 -8.07 -9.48 -5.23
N ALA A 312 -7.88 -9.12 -3.97
CA ALA A 312 -8.72 -8.17 -3.25
C ALA A 312 -8.72 -6.78 -3.92
N TRP A 313 -7.64 -6.38 -4.58
CA TRP A 313 -7.45 -5.07 -5.22
C TRP A 313 -7.40 -5.13 -6.75
N LEU A 314 -7.00 -6.27 -7.34
CA LEU A 314 -6.75 -6.44 -8.78
C LEU A 314 -7.44 -7.68 -9.36
N GLY A 315 -8.47 -8.21 -8.68
CA GLY A 315 -9.11 -9.48 -9.00
C GLY A 315 -10.18 -9.43 -10.08
N ASN A 316 -10.64 -8.25 -10.49
CA ASN A 316 -11.68 -8.09 -11.50
C ASN A 316 -11.36 -6.99 -12.53
N GLU A 317 -12.12 -6.94 -13.63
CA GLU A 317 -11.91 -5.99 -14.72
C GLU A 317 -12.09 -4.53 -14.30
N LEU A 318 -12.98 -4.23 -13.33
CA LEU A 318 -13.21 -2.87 -12.84
C LEU A 318 -11.95 -2.34 -12.14
N GLN A 319 -11.40 -3.15 -11.24
CA GLN A 319 -10.18 -2.83 -10.51
C GLN A 319 -8.99 -2.64 -11.45
N GLN A 320 -8.80 -3.57 -12.40
CA GLN A 320 -7.71 -3.52 -13.37
C GLN A 320 -7.81 -2.30 -14.29
N GLU A 321 -9.01 -1.97 -14.77
CA GLU A 321 -9.22 -0.80 -15.62
C GLU A 321 -8.90 0.51 -14.88
N ALA A 322 -9.37 0.66 -13.65
CA ALA A 322 -9.10 1.82 -12.81
C ALA A 322 -7.59 1.95 -12.53
N TYR A 323 -6.96 0.86 -12.12
CA TYR A 323 -5.54 0.78 -11.82
C TYR A 323 -4.67 1.14 -13.04
N ASN A 324 -4.90 0.49 -14.18
CA ASN A 324 -4.11 0.71 -15.38
C ASN A 324 -4.23 2.15 -15.90
N LYS A 325 -5.44 2.74 -15.87
CA LYS A 325 -5.66 4.13 -16.31
C LYS A 325 -4.98 5.14 -15.39
N LEU A 326 -5.01 4.91 -14.09
CA LEU A 326 -4.35 5.78 -13.13
C LEU A 326 -2.83 5.77 -13.33
N TYR A 327 -2.22 4.60 -13.28
CA TYR A 327 -0.75 4.51 -13.35
C TYR A 327 -0.18 4.86 -14.73
N ALA A 328 -0.98 4.79 -15.79
CA ALA A 328 -0.60 5.30 -17.10
C ALA A 328 -0.33 6.83 -17.12
N GLN A 329 -0.76 7.58 -16.08
CA GLN A 329 -0.50 9.02 -16.00
C GLN A 329 0.88 9.34 -15.40
N TYR A 330 1.57 8.38 -14.80
CA TYR A 330 2.82 8.62 -14.07
C TYR A 330 3.89 9.32 -14.92
N GLU A 331 4.14 8.85 -16.14
CA GLU A 331 5.18 9.45 -17.00
C GLU A 331 4.87 10.92 -17.39
N LYS A 332 3.60 11.25 -17.58
CA LYS A 332 3.19 12.64 -17.85
C LYS A 332 3.39 13.51 -16.61
N LEU A 333 2.98 13.02 -15.46
CA LEU A 333 3.13 13.73 -14.17
C LEU A 333 4.58 13.99 -13.80
N ALA A 334 5.49 13.05 -14.10
CA ALA A 334 6.92 13.23 -13.86
C ALA A 334 7.52 14.42 -14.66
N LEU A 335 6.88 14.84 -15.77
CA LEU A 335 7.28 15.99 -16.58
C LEU A 335 6.54 17.28 -16.20
N VAL A 336 5.37 17.19 -15.59
CA VAL A 336 4.47 18.33 -15.27
C VAL A 336 4.87 18.86 -13.93
N ASN A 337 5.71 18.84 -13.22
CA ASN A 337 6.14 19.45 -11.94
C ASN A 337 5.05 20.34 -11.27
N ASP A 338 3.81 19.82 -11.13
CA ASP A 338 2.70 20.42 -10.41
C ASP A 338 2.44 19.63 -9.10
N PRO A 339 2.76 20.21 -7.93
CA PRO A 339 2.58 19.53 -6.65
C PRO A 339 1.12 19.20 -6.32
N ALA A 340 0.15 19.98 -6.80
CA ALA A 340 -1.26 19.74 -6.52
C ALA A 340 -1.77 18.54 -7.32
N LEU A 341 -1.43 18.46 -8.63
CA LEU A 341 -1.72 17.28 -9.44
C LEU A 341 -1.04 16.03 -8.89
N TYR A 342 0.21 16.15 -8.44
CA TYR A 342 0.93 15.02 -7.87
C TYR A 342 0.31 14.55 -6.55
N ASN A 343 -0.22 15.45 -5.74
CA ASN A 343 -0.94 15.11 -4.52
C ASN A 343 -2.28 14.42 -4.82
N ASP A 344 -3.04 14.91 -5.80
CA ASP A 344 -4.26 14.24 -6.27
C ASP A 344 -3.94 12.82 -6.80
N PHE A 345 -2.86 12.69 -7.59
CA PHE A 345 -2.37 11.38 -8.05
C PHE A 345 -2.08 10.44 -6.88
N GLY A 346 -1.44 10.94 -5.84
CA GLY A 346 -1.12 10.19 -4.64
C GLY A 346 -2.36 9.64 -3.95
N HIS A 347 -3.34 10.49 -3.66
CA HIS A 347 -4.59 10.05 -3.01
C HIS A 347 -5.42 9.11 -3.87
N LEU A 348 -5.41 9.26 -5.19
CA LEU A 348 -6.10 8.33 -6.09
C LEU A 348 -5.44 6.95 -6.14
N GLN A 349 -4.20 6.80 -5.68
CA GLN A 349 -3.48 5.53 -5.59
C GLN A 349 -3.80 4.73 -4.31
N GLU A 350 -4.51 5.30 -3.33
CA GLU A 350 -4.86 4.59 -2.08
C GLU A 350 -5.52 3.26 -2.38
N SER A 351 -5.06 2.18 -1.74
CA SER A 351 -5.51 0.81 -2.01
C SER A 351 -7.00 0.63 -1.79
N ASP A 352 -7.57 1.38 -0.86
CA ASP A 352 -9.00 1.35 -0.52
C ASP A 352 -9.90 1.61 -1.72
N HIS A 353 -9.53 2.53 -2.61
CA HIS A 353 -10.34 2.83 -3.80
C HIS A 353 -10.50 1.60 -4.69
N PHE A 354 -9.45 0.81 -4.85
CA PHE A 354 -9.51 -0.43 -5.62
C PHE A 354 -10.25 -1.52 -4.85
N TYR A 355 -10.04 -1.59 -3.54
CA TYR A 355 -10.75 -2.54 -2.68
C TYR A 355 -12.27 -2.34 -2.71
N TYR A 356 -12.76 -1.10 -2.71
CA TYR A 356 -14.20 -0.80 -2.80
C TYR A 356 -14.85 -1.31 -4.09
N MET A 357 -14.08 -1.57 -5.14
CA MET A 357 -14.52 -2.15 -6.42
C MET A 357 -14.45 -3.68 -6.43
N CYS A 358 -14.05 -4.33 -5.34
CA CYS A 358 -13.94 -5.77 -5.25
C CYS A 358 -15.32 -6.43 -5.26
N THR A 359 -15.47 -7.46 -6.10
CA THR A 359 -16.73 -8.22 -6.25
C THR A 359 -16.71 -9.57 -5.55
N LYS A 360 -15.63 -9.92 -4.86
CA LYS A 360 -15.51 -11.15 -4.08
C LYS A 360 -16.40 -11.10 -2.84
N PHE A 361 -16.92 -12.25 -2.44
CA PHE A 361 -17.49 -12.45 -1.11
C PHE A 361 -16.33 -12.73 -0.14
N PHE A 362 -16.15 -11.86 0.83
CA PHE A 362 -15.08 -12.03 1.82
C PHE A 362 -15.52 -12.94 2.95
N SER A 363 -14.68 -13.94 3.25
CA SER A 363 -14.87 -14.86 4.39
C SER A 363 -14.40 -14.24 5.71
N ASP A 364 -13.57 -13.20 5.67
CA ASP A 364 -12.88 -12.59 6.82
C ASP A 364 -13.73 -11.55 7.59
N GLY A 365 -15.01 -11.49 7.29
CA GLY A 365 -15.89 -10.48 7.86
C GLY A 365 -15.81 -9.12 7.14
N GLU A 366 -16.70 -8.22 7.53
CA GLU A 366 -16.97 -6.96 6.82
C GLU A 366 -16.01 -5.81 7.21
N VAL A 367 -14.75 -6.09 7.61
CA VAL A 367 -13.83 -5.06 8.11
C VAL A 367 -13.67 -3.91 7.11
N HIS A 368 -13.53 -4.24 5.84
CA HIS A 368 -13.38 -3.23 4.79
C HIS A 368 -14.69 -2.57 4.37
N LYS A 369 -15.84 -3.21 4.59
CA LYS A 369 -17.13 -2.56 4.41
C LYS A 369 -17.39 -1.47 5.45
N TYR A 370 -16.74 -1.56 6.58
CA TYR A 370 -16.96 -0.62 7.69
C TYR A 370 -16.63 0.82 7.31
N PHE A 371 -15.62 1.03 6.49
CA PHE A 371 -15.20 2.35 6.02
C PHE A 371 -15.58 2.64 4.56
N ASN A 372 -16.22 1.69 3.87
CA ASN A 372 -16.63 1.83 2.47
C ASN A 372 -17.82 2.79 2.37
N PRO A 373 -17.71 3.92 1.65
CA PRO A 373 -18.79 4.89 1.49
C PRO A 373 -19.82 4.49 0.42
N TYR A 374 -19.63 3.36 -0.28
CA TYR A 374 -20.46 2.94 -1.41
C TYR A 374 -21.29 1.72 -1.07
N ASP A 375 -22.53 1.67 -1.57
CA ASP A 375 -23.43 0.53 -1.39
C ASP A 375 -23.01 -0.67 -2.28
N THR A 376 -22.39 -0.41 -3.43
CA THR A 376 -21.96 -1.45 -4.38
C THR A 376 -20.58 -1.18 -4.97
N PRO A 377 -19.84 -2.24 -5.39
CA PRO A 377 -18.58 -2.08 -6.12
C PRO A 377 -18.72 -1.29 -7.43
N TYR A 378 -19.89 -1.35 -8.05
CA TYR A 378 -20.17 -0.62 -9.30
C TYR A 378 -20.30 0.87 -9.06
N GLU A 379 -20.93 1.29 -7.96
CA GLU A 379 -20.97 2.70 -7.56
C GLU A 379 -19.58 3.23 -7.23
N ALA A 380 -18.78 2.46 -6.51
CA ALA A 380 -17.38 2.80 -6.25
C ALA A 380 -16.61 3.01 -7.57
N PHE A 381 -16.73 2.08 -8.51
CA PHE A 381 -16.10 2.19 -9.82
C PHE A 381 -16.56 3.41 -10.60
N ILE A 382 -17.88 3.64 -10.70
CA ILE A 382 -18.42 4.79 -11.44
C ILE A 382 -17.93 6.11 -10.83
N ASN A 383 -17.99 6.24 -9.52
CA ASN A 383 -17.52 7.45 -8.83
C ASN A 383 -16.03 7.69 -9.05
N TYR A 384 -15.22 6.65 -8.84
CA TYR A 384 -13.77 6.72 -9.04
C TYR A 384 -13.41 7.07 -10.49
N MET A 385 -14.04 6.43 -11.47
CA MET A 385 -13.77 6.68 -12.89
C MET A 385 -14.19 8.08 -13.35
N ASN A 386 -15.22 8.68 -12.76
CA ASN A 386 -15.58 10.07 -13.02
C ASN A 386 -14.49 11.02 -12.51
N VAL A 387 -14.00 10.82 -11.28
CA VAL A 387 -12.88 11.57 -10.70
C VAL A 387 -11.62 11.38 -11.55
N LEU A 388 -11.28 10.14 -11.87
CA LEU A 388 -10.10 9.82 -12.67
C LEU A 388 -10.17 10.44 -14.07
N SER A 389 -11.37 10.52 -14.69
CA SER A 389 -11.54 11.15 -15.99
C SER A 389 -11.26 12.65 -15.94
N ASP A 390 -11.71 13.35 -14.92
CA ASP A 390 -11.38 14.76 -14.71
C ASP A 390 -9.88 14.96 -14.45
N PHE A 391 -9.33 14.14 -13.58
CA PHE A 391 -7.90 14.16 -13.27
C PHE A 391 -7.03 13.98 -14.53
N ILE A 392 -7.36 13.01 -15.40
CA ILE A 392 -6.65 12.76 -16.66
C ILE A 392 -6.71 13.99 -17.58
N ILE A 393 -7.87 14.65 -17.70
CA ILE A 393 -8.00 15.88 -18.50
C ILE A 393 -7.05 16.96 -17.98
N ARG A 394 -7.00 17.19 -16.67
CA ARG A 394 -6.10 18.17 -16.05
C ARG A 394 -4.62 17.83 -16.29
N VAL A 395 -4.26 16.55 -16.15
CA VAL A 395 -2.91 16.08 -16.44
C VAL A 395 -2.53 16.32 -17.91
N ASP A 396 -3.44 16.02 -18.85
CA ASP A 396 -3.21 16.20 -20.28
C ASP A 396 -3.08 17.67 -20.70
N GLU A 397 -3.85 18.57 -20.07
CA GLU A 397 -3.76 20.01 -20.29
C GLU A 397 -2.40 20.55 -19.79
N GLU A 398 -1.99 20.25 -18.58
CA GLU A 398 -0.71 20.71 -18.02
C GLU A 398 0.50 20.06 -18.72
N TYR A 399 0.40 18.80 -19.11
CA TYR A 399 1.43 18.13 -19.91
C TYR A 399 1.60 18.82 -21.26
N SER A 400 0.50 19.11 -21.97
CA SER A 400 0.52 19.80 -23.26
C SER A 400 1.13 21.21 -23.14
N ALA A 401 0.77 21.96 -22.07
CA ALA A 401 1.34 23.26 -21.79
C ALA A 401 2.85 23.19 -21.49
N THR A 402 3.27 22.18 -20.77
CA THR A 402 4.69 21.96 -20.43
C THR A 402 5.52 21.62 -21.67
N VAL A 403 5.05 20.70 -22.51
CA VAL A 403 5.72 20.33 -23.78
C VAL A 403 5.83 21.56 -24.71
N ALA A 404 4.78 22.39 -24.82
CA ALA A 404 4.81 23.61 -25.61
C ALA A 404 5.87 24.62 -25.10
N LYS A 405 6.03 24.76 -23.79
CA LYS A 405 7.08 25.60 -23.17
C LYS A 405 8.49 25.11 -23.53
N PHE A 406 8.74 23.80 -23.47
CA PHE A 406 10.03 23.22 -23.87
C PHE A 406 10.33 23.46 -25.34
N ALA A 407 9.39 23.21 -26.25
CA ALA A 407 9.57 23.44 -27.68
C ALA A 407 9.88 24.92 -28.00
N THR A 408 9.30 25.86 -27.29
CA THR A 408 9.54 27.29 -27.45
C THR A 408 10.92 27.70 -26.95
N SER A 409 11.40 27.13 -25.83
CA SER A 409 12.73 27.41 -25.30
C SER A 409 13.85 26.86 -26.18
N GLU A 410 13.70 25.68 -26.77
CA GLU A 410 14.67 25.11 -27.72
C GLU A 410 14.79 25.97 -29.00
N ASN A 411 13.67 26.49 -29.50
CA ASN A 411 13.68 27.37 -30.67
C ASN A 411 14.39 28.71 -30.39
N GLN A 412 14.26 29.27 -29.17
CA GLN A 412 14.96 30.51 -28.80
C GLN A 412 16.47 30.31 -28.60
N GLU A 413 16.89 29.14 -28.12
CA GLU A 413 18.32 28.81 -28.01
C GLU A 413 18.98 28.57 -29.37
N THR A 414 18.23 27.95 -30.30
CA THR A 414 18.72 27.75 -31.67
C THR A 414 18.79 29.03 -32.49
N GLU A 415 17.90 30.01 -32.26
CA GLU A 415 17.99 31.34 -32.86
C GLU A 415 19.17 32.17 -32.29
N LYS A 416 19.46 32.10 -31.02
CA LYS A 416 20.62 32.76 -30.38
C LYS A 416 21.98 32.20 -30.82
N LYS A 417 22.02 30.96 -31.33
CA LYS A 417 23.24 30.29 -31.80
C LYS A 417 23.51 30.49 -33.30
N LYS A 418 22.64 31.16 -34.05
CA LYS A 418 22.95 31.55 -35.45
C LYS A 418 23.98 32.68 -35.44
N PRO A 419 25.18 32.51 -36.05
CA PRO A 419 26.19 33.57 -36.07
C PRO A 419 25.65 34.75 -36.87
N ALA A 420 25.74 35.95 -36.31
CA ALA A 420 25.43 37.20 -37.00
C ALA A 420 26.19 37.23 -38.31
N LYS A 421 25.49 37.23 -39.46
CA LYS A 421 26.06 37.47 -40.77
C LYS A 421 26.74 38.85 -40.71
N LYS A 422 28.08 38.86 -40.79
CA LYS A 422 28.85 40.11 -41.05
C LYS A 422 28.29 40.74 -42.32
N ALA A 423 27.82 41.96 -42.21
CA ALA A 423 27.52 42.82 -43.34
C ALA A 423 28.87 43.16 -44.04
N GLU A 424 29.09 42.67 -45.24
CA GLU A 424 30.10 43.18 -46.12
C GLU A 424 29.55 44.40 -46.87
N PRO A 425 30.42 45.41 -47.19
CA PRO A 425 29.99 46.66 -47.81
C PRO A 425 29.72 46.45 -49.31
N ALA A 426 28.72 47.12 -49.82
CA ALA A 426 28.34 47.18 -51.22
C ALA A 426 29.45 47.73 -52.13
N GLU A 427 29.93 46.95 -53.11
CA GLU A 427 30.57 47.46 -54.32
C GLU A 427 29.77 47.15 -55.54
N ASN A 428 29.51 48.24 -56.25
CA ASN A 428 28.82 48.33 -57.53
C ASN A 428 29.65 47.72 -58.67
N LYS A 429 29.07 46.87 -59.57
CA LYS A 429 29.27 46.92 -61.02
C LYS A 429 28.40 45.91 -61.77
N LYS A 430 27.60 46.51 -62.52
CA LYS A 430 27.07 46.27 -63.93
C LYS A 430 27.27 44.92 -64.65
N THR A 431 26.15 44.38 -65.07
CA THR A 431 25.81 43.80 -66.42
C THR A 431 26.61 42.62 -66.97
N LYS A 432 25.92 41.53 -67.21
CA LYS A 432 25.47 41.00 -68.54
C LYS A 432 24.86 39.61 -68.43
N THR A 433 23.63 39.53 -68.88
CA THR A 433 22.96 38.55 -69.76
C THR A 433 23.74 37.26 -70.09
N THR A 434 23.16 36.09 -69.90
CA THR A 434 22.62 35.16 -70.91
C THR A 434 22.37 33.75 -70.30
N LEU A 435 21.15 33.30 -70.48
CA LEU A 435 20.63 32.02 -71.01
C LEU A 435 21.13 30.65 -70.55
N ALA A 436 20.09 29.90 -70.26
CA ALA A 436 19.89 28.45 -70.53
C ALA A 436 20.67 27.48 -69.59
N SER A 437 20.11 26.47 -69.09
CA SER A 437 19.09 25.49 -69.48
C SER A 437 18.84 24.54 -68.37
N GLU A 438 17.59 24.21 -68.10
CA GLU A 438 16.96 22.92 -67.96
C GLU A 438 17.84 21.67 -67.67
N LYS A 439 17.18 20.86 -66.88
CA LYS A 439 17.30 19.39 -66.64
C LYS A 439 17.99 19.03 -65.34
N THR A 440 17.46 18.17 -64.50
CA THR A 440 16.51 17.07 -64.68
C THR A 440 16.05 16.59 -63.30
N VAL A 441 14.77 16.33 -63.25
CA VAL A 441 14.02 15.47 -62.31
C VAL A 441 14.54 14.01 -62.35
N LYS A 442 14.59 13.35 -61.20
CA LYS A 442 14.14 11.95 -60.94
C LYS A 442 14.77 11.48 -59.61
N ALA A 443 14.01 11.25 -58.59
CA ALA A 443 13.15 10.10 -58.29
C ALA A 443 13.93 8.94 -57.69
N ALA A 444 13.64 8.68 -56.45
CA ALA A 444 13.61 7.29 -55.97
C ALA A 444 12.54 7.16 -54.84
N LYS A 445 11.35 6.73 -55.29
CA LYS A 445 10.40 5.95 -54.50
C LYS A 445 10.84 4.48 -54.54
N LYS A 446 10.66 3.81 -53.42
CA LYS A 446 10.30 2.38 -53.18
C LYS A 446 11.16 1.85 -52.01
N SER A 447 10.52 1.45 -50.93
CA SER A 447 9.86 0.16 -50.86
C SER A 447 8.87 0.12 -49.70
N ALA A 448 7.62 0.00 -50.05
CA ALA A 448 6.55 -0.52 -49.24
C ALA A 448 6.49 -2.04 -49.45
N GLY A 449 6.15 -2.77 -48.40
CA GLY A 449 5.49 -4.01 -48.68
C GLY A 449 5.97 -5.21 -47.89
N LYS A 450 5.20 -5.64 -46.88
CA LYS A 450 4.41 -6.85 -47.01
C LYS A 450 3.58 -7.05 -45.74
N ALA A 451 2.28 -6.89 -45.90
CA ALA A 451 1.27 -7.39 -45.01
C ALA A 451 1.22 -8.93 -45.09
N VAL A 452 1.24 -9.59 -43.97
CA VAL A 452 0.91 -11.01 -43.85
C VAL A 452 -0.51 -11.11 -43.26
N LYS A 453 -1.42 -11.74 -44.03
CA LYS A 453 -2.77 -12.12 -43.63
C LYS A 453 -2.70 -13.27 -42.62
N PRO A 454 -3.62 -13.34 -41.65
CA PRO A 454 -3.75 -14.54 -40.83
C PRO A 454 -4.63 -15.59 -41.52
N GLU A 455 -4.16 -16.82 -41.49
CA GLU A 455 -4.83 -18.04 -41.93
C GLU A 455 -5.90 -18.47 -40.90
N ALA A 456 -7.07 -18.82 -41.42
CA ALA A 456 -8.20 -19.35 -40.66
C ALA A 456 -7.94 -20.81 -40.29
N ALA A 457 -7.99 -21.14 -39.00
CA ALA A 457 -8.01 -22.51 -38.53
C ALA A 457 -9.43 -22.93 -38.09
N LYS A 458 -9.83 -24.05 -38.65
CA LYS A 458 -11.12 -24.69 -38.64
C LYS A 458 -11.62 -25.08 -37.25
N GLU A 459 -12.92 -24.85 -37.04
CA GLU A 459 -13.76 -25.48 -36.00
C GLU A 459 -13.64 -27.03 -35.98
N LYS A 460 -13.45 -27.57 -34.79
CA LYS A 460 -13.84 -28.94 -34.46
C LYS A 460 -14.89 -28.89 -33.35
N LYS A 461 -16.11 -29.25 -33.76
CA LYS A 461 -17.19 -29.65 -32.87
C LYS A 461 -16.80 -30.91 -32.10
N ASN A 462 -16.96 -30.96 -30.79
CA ASN A 462 -17.23 -32.19 -30.07
C ASN A 462 -18.11 -31.93 -28.83
N SER A 463 -19.28 -32.47 -28.98
CA SER A 463 -20.25 -33.15 -28.09
C SER A 463 -20.15 -33.00 -26.56
N LYS A 464 -21.27 -32.54 -26.00
CA LYS A 464 -21.68 -32.63 -24.60
C LYS A 464 -21.78 -34.07 -24.09
N PRO A 465 -21.52 -34.36 -22.83
CA PRO A 465 -22.17 -35.46 -22.13
C PRO A 465 -23.25 -34.96 -21.14
N ALA A 466 -24.23 -35.78 -21.02
CA ALA A 466 -25.52 -35.63 -20.39
C ALA A 466 -25.49 -35.51 -18.85
N VAL A 467 -26.35 -34.66 -18.34
CA VAL A 467 -26.76 -34.55 -16.93
C VAL A 467 -27.51 -35.81 -16.50
N LYS A 468 -27.05 -36.52 -15.47
CA LYS A 468 -27.84 -37.48 -14.69
C LYS A 468 -28.34 -36.82 -13.42
N LYS A 469 -29.66 -36.64 -13.35
CA LYS A 469 -30.44 -36.36 -12.13
C LYS A 469 -30.35 -37.57 -11.18
N ALA A 470 -29.98 -37.34 -9.96
CA ALA A 470 -30.20 -38.28 -8.88
C ALA A 470 -31.24 -37.71 -7.89
N VAL A 471 -32.23 -38.52 -7.67
CA VAL A 471 -33.47 -38.32 -6.94
C VAL A 471 -33.22 -38.40 -5.43
N LYS A 472 -33.88 -37.50 -4.68
CA LYS A 472 -34.04 -37.52 -3.21
C LYS A 472 -34.71 -38.82 -2.75
N LYS A 473 -34.22 -39.41 -1.67
CA LYS A 473 -35.01 -40.19 -0.73
C LYS A 473 -34.87 -39.62 0.68
N LYS A 474 -36.03 -39.22 1.25
CA LYS A 474 -36.28 -39.02 2.67
C LYS A 474 -36.42 -40.38 3.35
N SER A 475 -36.01 -40.51 4.54
CA SER A 475 -36.62 -41.25 5.70
C SER A 475 -35.63 -41.24 6.86
N GLU A 476 -36.13 -40.77 7.86
CA GLU A 476 -36.49 -40.94 9.27
C GLU A 476 -35.45 -40.34 10.23
#